data_97d4b8a06827a1ba40f45a4ab555ec06
#
_entry.id   97d4b8a06827a1ba40f45a4ab555ec06
#
_cell.length_a   1.000
_cell.length_b   1.000
_cell.length_c   1.000
_cell.angle_alpha   90.00
_cell.angle_beta   90.00
_cell.angle_gamma   90.00
#
_symmetry.space_group_name_H-M   'P 1'
#
loop_
_entity.id
_entity.type
_entity.pdbx_description
1 polymer ?
#
loop_
_entity_poly.entity_id
_entity_poly.type
_entity_poly.pdbx_seq_one_letter_code
_entity_poly.pdbx_strand_id
1 'polypeptide(L)'
;PFLNYVEGQSIGIMADGEDANGKPHKLRLYSIASTRHGDDFEGNTVSLCVRQLQYEKDGQTINGVCSTYLCDIKPGDKVKITGPVGKEMLLPDDEEANIIMLATGTGIAPMRAYLRRMFEPSEREKNNWNFKGKAWLFMGAPKSANLLYEDDLQRYLGKYPDNFKYTKAISREQQN
;
A
#
# COMPACT_ATOMS: atom_id res chain seq x y z
N PRO A 1 17.83 -2.58 13.30
CA PRO A 1 18.12 -3.28 12.05
C PRO A 1 17.27 -2.67 10.94
N PHE A 2 17.89 -2.23 9.85
CA PHE A 2 17.19 -1.65 8.71
C PHE A 2 16.49 -2.76 7.93
N LEU A 3 15.23 -2.55 7.57
CA LEU A 3 14.48 -3.43 6.69
C LEU A 3 14.76 -3.00 5.25
N ASN A 4 15.63 -3.72 4.55
CA ASN A 4 15.88 -3.47 3.14
C ASN A 4 14.80 -4.14 2.29
N TYR A 5 14.00 -3.37 1.57
CA TYR A 5 12.95 -3.85 0.70
C TYR A 5 12.90 -3.05 -0.62
N VAL A 6 12.15 -3.55 -1.57
CA VAL A 6 11.85 -2.85 -2.82
C VAL A 6 10.34 -2.81 -3.06
N GLU A 7 9.91 -1.90 -3.91
CA GLU A 7 8.50 -1.70 -4.27
C GLU A 7 7.91 -2.98 -4.85
N GLY A 8 6.71 -3.36 -4.42
CA GLY A 8 6.04 -4.61 -4.79
C GLY A 8 6.25 -5.77 -3.83
N GLN A 9 7.10 -5.61 -2.82
CA GLN A 9 7.26 -6.60 -1.76
C GLN A 9 6.23 -6.42 -0.63
N SER A 10 6.16 -7.43 0.23
CA SER A 10 5.31 -7.47 1.42
C SER A 10 6.15 -7.70 2.67
N ILE A 11 5.64 -7.28 3.81
CA ILE A 11 6.13 -7.67 5.13
C ILE A 11 5.11 -8.50 5.87
N GLY A 12 5.59 -9.38 6.75
CA GLY A 12 4.76 -10.14 7.66
C GLY A 12 4.62 -9.43 8.99
N ILE A 13 3.40 -9.34 9.49
CA ILE A 13 3.08 -8.81 10.82
C ILE A 13 2.51 -9.92 11.67
N MET A 14 2.97 -10.00 12.91
CA MET A 14 2.44 -10.88 13.94
C MET A 14 1.86 -10.03 15.06
N ALA A 15 0.55 -10.10 15.27
CA ALA A 15 -0.10 -9.44 16.40
C ALA A 15 0.39 -10.04 17.71
N ASP A 16 0.52 -9.22 18.75
CA ASP A 16 0.87 -9.68 20.09
C ASP A 16 -0.25 -10.54 20.70
N GLY A 17 0.14 -11.42 21.62
CA GLY A 17 -0.77 -12.33 22.32
C GLY A 17 -0.89 -13.70 21.68
N GLU A 18 -1.88 -14.46 22.13
CA GLU A 18 -2.11 -15.86 21.80
C GLU A 18 -3.55 -16.08 21.36
N ASP A 19 -3.77 -17.11 20.55
CA ASP A 19 -5.09 -17.57 20.15
C ASP A 19 -5.78 -18.35 21.28
N ALA A 20 -7.01 -18.79 21.05
CA ALA A 20 -7.80 -19.56 22.02
C ALA A 20 -7.14 -20.89 22.46
N ASN A 21 -6.10 -21.34 21.76
CA ASN A 21 -5.35 -22.57 22.07
C ASN A 21 -4.00 -22.29 22.74
N GLY A 22 -3.73 -21.04 23.14
CA GLY A 22 -2.44 -20.65 23.75
C GLY A 22 -1.28 -20.62 22.75
N LYS A 23 -1.55 -20.44 21.45
CA LYS A 23 -0.53 -20.32 20.41
C LYS A 23 -0.40 -18.87 19.95
N PRO A 24 0.82 -18.41 19.63
CA PRO A 24 1.02 -17.09 19.04
C PRO A 24 0.10 -16.86 17.84
N HIS A 25 -0.39 -15.64 17.69
CA HIS A 25 -1.23 -15.28 16.55
C HIS A 25 -0.52 -15.54 15.22
N LYS A 26 -1.29 -15.92 14.21
CA LYS A 26 -0.78 -16.23 12.88
C LYS A 26 -0.23 -14.96 12.21
N LEU A 27 0.93 -15.09 11.59
CA LEU A 27 1.51 -14.09 10.71
C LEU A 27 0.55 -13.72 9.57
N ARG A 28 0.47 -12.42 9.26
CA ARG A 28 -0.27 -11.89 8.11
C ARG A 28 0.65 -11.05 7.25
N LEU A 29 0.59 -11.29 5.94
CA LEU A 29 1.34 -10.50 4.97
C LEU A 29 0.57 -9.25 4.57
N TYR A 30 1.28 -8.14 4.50
CA TYR A 30 0.78 -6.84 4.03
C TYR A 30 1.72 -6.31 2.94
N SER A 31 1.14 -5.91 1.81
CA SER A 31 1.91 -5.23 0.76
C SER A 31 2.42 -3.89 1.27
N ILE A 32 3.67 -3.59 0.96
CA ILE A 32 4.31 -2.34 1.36
C ILE A 32 3.77 -1.19 0.50
N ALA A 33 3.43 -0.08 1.15
CA ALA A 33 2.86 1.11 0.53
C ALA A 33 3.86 2.27 0.35
N SER A 34 5.07 2.16 0.90
CA SER A 34 6.17 3.11 0.75
C SER A 34 7.21 2.64 -0.27
N THR A 35 8.02 3.56 -0.77
CA THR A 35 9.22 3.22 -1.53
C THR A 35 10.29 2.64 -0.61
N ARG A 36 11.34 2.08 -1.19
CA ARG A 36 12.53 1.57 -0.45
C ARG A 36 13.21 2.60 0.43
N HIS A 37 12.98 3.88 0.16
CA HIS A 37 13.50 4.99 0.98
C HIS A 37 12.53 5.42 2.08
N GLY A 38 11.41 4.70 2.24
CA GLY A 38 10.38 5.04 3.23
C GLY A 38 9.60 6.30 2.89
N ASP A 39 8.65 6.66 3.75
CA ASP A 39 7.94 7.94 3.64
C ASP A 39 8.75 9.11 4.25
N ASP A 40 9.79 8.81 5.01
CA ASP A 40 10.80 9.76 5.51
C ASP A 40 11.90 10.08 4.47
N PHE A 41 11.96 9.37 3.35
CA PHE A 41 13.01 9.45 2.32
C PHE A 41 14.42 9.13 2.81
N GLU A 42 14.58 8.54 4.01
CA GLU A 42 15.87 8.17 4.60
C GLU A 42 16.07 6.66 4.71
N GLY A 43 15.06 5.88 4.34
CA GLY A 43 15.08 4.42 4.39
C GLY A 43 14.87 3.84 5.79
N ASN A 44 14.37 4.65 6.74
CA ASN A 44 14.15 4.23 8.12
C ASN A 44 12.72 3.74 8.38
N THR A 45 11.81 3.97 7.45
CA THR A 45 10.38 3.67 7.62
C THR A 45 9.86 2.72 6.56
N VAL A 46 8.80 1.99 6.92
CA VAL A 46 7.97 1.20 6.02
C VAL A 46 6.51 1.52 6.31
N SER A 47 5.73 1.78 5.26
CA SER A 47 4.32 2.12 5.39
C SER A 47 3.43 1.02 4.86
N LEU A 48 2.30 0.82 5.53
CA LEU A 48 1.25 -0.12 5.14
C LEU A 48 -0.06 0.63 4.93
N CYS A 49 -0.93 0.08 4.08
CA CYS A 49 -2.31 0.51 3.95
C CYS A 49 -3.21 -0.58 4.54
N VAL A 50 -3.74 -0.35 5.74
CA VAL A 50 -4.48 -1.36 6.50
C VAL A 50 -5.92 -0.92 6.71
N ARG A 51 -6.86 -1.83 6.44
CA ARG A 51 -8.25 -1.69 6.80
C ARG A 51 -8.57 -2.72 7.87
N GLN A 52 -9.19 -2.28 8.98
CA GLN A 52 -9.71 -3.18 10.00
C GLN A 52 -10.77 -4.10 9.40
N LEU A 53 -10.56 -5.41 9.51
CA LEU A 53 -11.57 -6.39 9.12
C LEU A 53 -12.62 -6.49 10.22
N GLN A 54 -13.87 -6.21 9.87
CA GLN A 54 -15.04 -6.41 10.73
C GLN A 54 -16.16 -7.04 9.92
N TYR A 55 -16.85 -8.01 10.51
CA TYR A 55 -18.04 -8.63 9.91
C TYR A 55 -18.97 -9.17 10.98
N GLU A 56 -20.24 -9.27 10.65
CA GLU A 56 -21.26 -9.85 11.53
C GLU A 56 -21.31 -11.37 11.34
N LYS A 57 -21.31 -12.09 12.46
CA LYS A 57 -21.51 -13.54 12.50
C LYS A 57 -22.35 -13.90 13.73
N ASP A 58 -23.47 -14.58 13.51
CA ASP A 58 -24.40 -15.05 14.58
C ASP A 58 -24.83 -13.92 15.53
N GLY A 59 -25.05 -12.70 14.98
CA GLY A 59 -25.43 -11.52 15.74
C GLY A 59 -24.30 -10.87 16.56
N GLN A 60 -23.06 -11.29 16.33
CA GLN A 60 -21.86 -10.73 16.98
C GLN A 60 -20.94 -10.10 15.95
N THR A 61 -20.38 -8.96 16.28
CA THR A 61 -19.33 -8.30 15.47
C THR A 61 -18.00 -9.02 15.71
N ILE A 62 -17.45 -9.60 14.65
CA ILE A 62 -16.14 -10.27 14.66
C ILE A 62 -15.10 -9.34 14.06
N ASN A 63 -14.02 -9.13 14.79
CA ASN A 63 -12.88 -8.32 14.38
C ASN A 63 -11.70 -9.21 13.94
N GLY A 64 -11.05 -8.81 12.85
CA GLY A 64 -9.82 -9.47 12.40
C GLY A 64 -8.67 -9.18 13.38
N VAL A 65 -8.00 -10.21 13.89
CA VAL A 65 -6.98 -10.07 14.94
C VAL A 65 -5.86 -9.12 14.54
N CYS A 66 -5.15 -9.43 13.47
CA CYS A 66 -3.97 -8.65 13.05
C CYS A 66 -4.33 -7.24 12.54
N SER A 67 -5.43 -7.12 11.77
CA SER A 67 -5.86 -5.81 11.28
C SER A 67 -6.34 -4.89 12.40
N THR A 68 -7.02 -5.42 13.42
CA THR A 68 -7.43 -4.66 14.61
C THR A 68 -6.20 -4.24 15.40
N TYR A 69 -5.26 -5.17 15.67
CA TYR A 69 -4.01 -4.85 16.32
C TYR A 69 -3.30 -3.68 15.64
N LEU A 70 -3.14 -3.71 14.30
CA LEU A 70 -2.48 -2.63 13.57
C LEU A 70 -3.25 -1.31 13.57
N CYS A 71 -4.57 -1.34 13.67
CA CYS A 71 -5.39 -0.11 13.77
C CYS A 71 -5.37 0.50 15.19
N ASP A 72 -5.06 -0.28 16.21
CA ASP A 72 -5.12 0.12 17.61
C ASP A 72 -3.76 0.55 18.20
N ILE A 73 -2.63 0.13 17.59
CA ILE A 73 -1.28 0.52 18.04
C ILE A 73 -1.10 2.03 18.04
N LYS A 74 -0.23 2.49 18.92
CA LYS A 74 0.08 3.92 19.09
C LYS A 74 1.52 4.21 18.70
N PRO A 75 1.84 5.47 18.39
CA PRO A 75 3.23 5.87 18.18
C PRO A 75 4.11 5.46 19.38
N GLY A 76 5.20 4.76 19.08
CA GLY A 76 6.13 4.20 20.06
C GLY A 76 5.92 2.73 20.39
N ASP A 77 4.79 2.13 20.01
CA ASP A 77 4.57 0.69 20.19
C ASP A 77 5.50 -0.12 19.29
N LYS A 78 5.92 -1.28 19.80
CA LYS A 78 6.78 -2.20 19.03
C LYS A 78 5.94 -3.18 18.25
N VAL A 79 6.30 -3.38 16.99
CA VAL A 79 5.63 -4.32 16.09
C VAL A 79 6.61 -5.40 15.65
N LYS A 80 6.22 -6.67 15.73
CA LYS A 80 6.99 -7.80 15.21
C LYS A 80 6.81 -7.91 13.70
N ILE A 81 7.89 -7.70 12.97
CA ILE A 81 7.93 -7.69 11.51
C ILE A 81 8.81 -8.83 11.01
N THR A 82 8.41 -9.48 9.92
CA THR A 82 9.21 -10.44 9.17
C THR A 82 9.26 -10.06 7.69
N GLY A 83 10.21 -10.59 6.96
CA GLY A 83 10.40 -10.29 5.53
C GLY A 83 11.58 -9.34 5.29
N PRO A 84 11.60 -8.63 4.13
CA PRO A 84 10.55 -8.59 3.10
C PRO A 84 10.44 -9.89 2.30
N VAL A 85 9.28 -10.09 1.66
CA VAL A 85 8.99 -11.22 0.79
C VAL A 85 8.25 -10.78 -0.47
N GLY A 86 8.27 -11.61 -1.52
CA GLY A 86 7.55 -11.41 -2.78
C GLY A 86 8.46 -11.01 -3.94
N LYS A 87 8.18 -11.61 -5.11
CA LYS A 87 8.93 -11.36 -6.36
C LYS A 87 8.00 -11.07 -7.55
N GLU A 88 6.72 -11.46 -7.45
CA GLU A 88 5.76 -11.42 -8.56
C GLU A 88 5.26 -10.03 -8.89
N MET A 89 5.32 -9.11 -7.94
CA MET A 89 4.84 -7.73 -8.09
C MET A 89 5.97 -6.70 -8.09
N LEU A 90 7.18 -7.09 -8.45
CA LEU A 90 8.29 -6.14 -8.57
C LEU A 90 8.04 -5.19 -9.75
N LEU A 91 8.34 -3.91 -9.53
CA LEU A 91 8.30 -2.92 -10.60
C LEU A 91 9.40 -3.21 -11.62
N PRO A 92 9.12 -3.21 -12.94
CA PRO A 92 10.16 -3.33 -13.95
C PRO A 92 11.22 -2.22 -13.84
N ASP A 93 12.47 -2.52 -14.13
CA ASP A 93 13.55 -1.54 -14.15
C ASP A 93 13.58 -0.70 -15.45
N ASP A 94 12.73 -1.02 -16.43
CA ASP A 94 12.63 -0.29 -17.69
C ASP A 94 11.93 1.07 -17.48
N GLU A 95 12.68 2.16 -17.68
CA GLU A 95 12.16 3.53 -17.56
C GLU A 95 11.08 3.90 -18.61
N GLU A 96 11.07 3.21 -19.74
CA GLU A 96 10.13 3.43 -20.85
C GLU A 96 8.88 2.55 -20.77
N ALA A 97 8.81 1.63 -19.79
CA ALA A 97 7.71 0.68 -19.69
C ALA A 97 6.35 1.38 -19.51
N ASN A 98 5.33 0.90 -20.24
CA ASN A 98 3.95 1.30 -19.97
C ASN A 98 3.34 0.36 -18.95
N ILE A 99 2.84 0.91 -17.83
CA ILE A 99 2.41 0.16 -16.68
C ILE A 99 0.93 0.41 -16.41
N ILE A 100 0.13 -0.65 -16.40
CA ILE A 100 -1.28 -0.62 -16.01
C ILE A 100 -1.40 -1.20 -14.60
N MET A 101 -2.02 -0.45 -13.71
CA MET A 101 -2.24 -0.80 -12.32
C MET A 101 -3.73 -0.93 -12.03
N LEU A 102 -4.13 -2.04 -11.43
CA LEU A 102 -5.52 -2.30 -11.02
C LEU A 102 -5.56 -2.45 -9.50
N ALA A 103 -6.31 -1.59 -8.82
CA ALA A 103 -6.43 -1.61 -7.38
C ALA A 103 -7.88 -1.44 -6.92
N THR A 104 -8.21 -2.08 -5.79
CA THR A 104 -9.46 -1.85 -5.07
C THR A 104 -9.16 -1.71 -3.57
N GLY A 105 -9.72 -0.69 -2.93
CA GLY A 105 -9.51 -0.45 -1.50
C GLY A 105 -8.01 -0.43 -1.12
N THR A 106 -7.63 -1.18 -0.09
CA THR A 106 -6.23 -1.26 0.39
C THR A 106 -5.26 -1.95 -0.58
N GLY A 107 -5.76 -2.57 -1.66
CA GLY A 107 -4.94 -3.06 -2.77
C GLY A 107 -4.16 -1.96 -3.50
N ILE A 108 -4.43 -0.69 -3.19
CA ILE A 108 -3.63 0.47 -3.65
C ILE A 108 -2.21 0.47 -3.07
N ALA A 109 -1.93 -0.26 -2.00
CA ALA A 109 -0.65 -0.20 -1.29
C ALA A 109 0.58 -0.35 -2.21
N PRO A 110 0.76 -1.43 -2.98
CA PRO A 110 1.91 -1.56 -3.87
C PRO A 110 1.88 -0.51 -5.00
N MET A 111 0.70 -0.12 -5.47
CA MET A 111 0.56 0.90 -6.52
C MET A 111 1.01 2.28 -6.03
N ARG A 112 0.72 2.61 -4.77
CA ARG A 112 1.24 3.83 -4.13
C ARG A 112 2.77 3.82 -4.12
N ALA A 113 3.39 2.72 -3.74
CA ALA A 113 4.84 2.61 -3.74
C ALA A 113 5.44 2.84 -5.16
N TYR A 114 4.83 2.23 -6.19
CA TYR A 114 5.26 2.44 -7.58
C TYR A 114 5.09 3.89 -8.03
N LEU A 115 3.94 4.50 -7.78
CA LEU A 115 3.65 5.87 -8.19
C LEU A 115 4.57 6.87 -7.49
N ARG A 116 4.88 6.65 -6.20
CA ARG A 116 5.86 7.47 -5.49
C ARG A 116 7.25 7.33 -6.12
N ARG A 117 7.70 6.11 -6.42
CA ARG A 117 8.99 5.91 -7.11
C ARG A 117 9.02 6.60 -8.47
N MET A 118 7.92 6.56 -9.23
CA MET A 118 7.82 7.17 -10.57
C MET A 118 7.76 8.70 -10.53
N PHE A 119 7.00 9.28 -9.59
CA PHE A 119 6.53 10.66 -9.69
C PHE A 119 6.88 11.54 -8.48
N GLU A 120 7.30 10.98 -7.34
CA GLU A 120 7.72 11.80 -6.22
C GLU A 120 9.10 12.40 -6.47
N PRO A 121 9.25 13.74 -6.43
CA PRO A 121 10.51 14.40 -6.78
C PRO A 121 11.71 13.88 -5.98
N SER A 122 11.58 13.78 -4.66
CA SER A 122 12.63 13.29 -3.78
C SER A 122 13.06 11.84 -4.08
N GLU A 123 12.12 11.01 -4.54
CA GLU A 123 12.41 9.65 -4.96
C GLU A 123 13.16 9.61 -6.30
N ARG A 124 12.74 10.44 -7.26
CA ARG A 124 13.37 10.52 -8.58
C ARG A 124 14.85 10.96 -8.48
N GLU A 125 15.13 11.90 -7.57
CA GLU A 125 16.50 12.35 -7.31
C GLU A 125 17.36 11.24 -6.69
N LYS A 126 16.82 10.47 -5.75
CA LYS A 126 17.58 9.43 -5.03
C LYS A 126 17.79 8.15 -5.84
N ASN A 127 16.83 7.77 -6.67
CA ASN A 127 16.84 6.48 -7.36
C ASN A 127 17.75 6.43 -8.57
N ASN A 128 18.22 7.57 -9.10
CA ASN A 128 18.87 7.64 -10.40
C ASN A 128 18.08 6.86 -11.48
N TRP A 129 16.74 6.87 -11.37
CA TRP A 129 15.79 6.18 -12.22
C TRP A 129 14.68 7.17 -12.60
N ASN A 130 14.57 7.44 -13.88
CA ASN A 130 13.73 8.50 -14.39
C ASN A 130 12.63 7.93 -15.28
N PHE A 131 11.50 7.58 -14.68
CA PHE A 131 10.36 7.02 -15.40
C PHE A 131 9.87 7.98 -16.50
N LYS A 132 9.80 7.48 -17.73
CA LYS A 132 9.41 8.18 -18.95
C LYS A 132 8.19 7.56 -19.62
N GLY A 133 7.86 6.32 -19.25
CA GLY A 133 6.71 5.59 -19.80
C GLY A 133 5.37 6.16 -19.35
N LYS A 134 4.30 5.40 -19.54
CA LYS A 134 2.94 5.75 -19.12
C LYS A 134 2.50 4.84 -17.99
N ALA A 135 2.07 5.42 -16.88
CA ALA A 135 1.45 4.74 -15.77
C ALA A 135 -0.06 5.01 -15.77
N TRP A 136 -0.87 3.97 -15.80
CA TRP A 136 -2.33 4.09 -15.76
C TRP A 136 -2.89 3.34 -14.57
N LEU A 137 -3.40 4.08 -13.59
CA LEU A 137 -4.07 3.52 -12.41
C LEU A 137 -5.58 3.45 -12.61
N PHE A 138 -6.16 2.27 -12.41
CA PHE A 138 -7.59 2.06 -12.21
C PHE A 138 -7.84 1.78 -10.73
N MET A 139 -8.62 2.65 -10.09
CA MET A 139 -8.94 2.52 -8.66
C MET A 139 -10.42 2.29 -8.44
N GLY A 140 -10.77 1.11 -7.93
CA GLY A 140 -12.12 0.75 -7.52
C GLY A 140 -12.41 1.12 -6.07
N ALA A 141 -13.56 1.75 -5.82
CA ALA A 141 -14.08 2.02 -4.49
C ALA A 141 -15.61 1.95 -4.45
N PRO A 142 -16.22 1.63 -3.29
CA PRO A 142 -17.68 1.66 -3.16
C PRO A 142 -18.25 3.07 -3.33
N LYS A 143 -17.61 4.06 -2.72
CA LYS A 143 -17.99 5.48 -2.75
C LYS A 143 -16.75 6.35 -2.96
N SER A 144 -16.93 7.55 -3.48
CA SER A 144 -15.85 8.53 -3.66
C SER A 144 -15.11 8.82 -2.36
N ALA A 145 -15.83 8.90 -1.24
CA ALA A 145 -15.24 9.09 0.10
C ALA A 145 -14.33 7.92 0.57
N ASN A 146 -14.36 6.78 -0.12
CA ASN A 146 -13.50 5.62 0.18
C ASN A 146 -12.24 5.56 -0.70
N LEU A 147 -12.03 6.53 -1.58
CA LEU A 147 -10.80 6.64 -2.35
C LEU A 147 -9.63 7.01 -1.41
N LEU A 148 -8.50 6.37 -1.63
CA LEU A 148 -7.31 6.52 -0.79
C LEU A 148 -6.23 7.29 -1.55
N TYR A 149 -5.47 8.12 -0.83
CA TYR A 149 -4.32 8.89 -1.36
C TYR A 149 -4.67 9.86 -2.50
N GLU A 150 -5.91 10.36 -2.55
CA GLU A 150 -6.39 11.24 -3.62
C GLU A 150 -5.52 12.48 -3.82
N ASP A 151 -5.04 13.11 -2.74
CA ASP A 151 -4.22 14.32 -2.83
C ASP A 151 -2.90 14.05 -3.57
N ASP A 152 -2.23 12.95 -3.25
CA ASP A 152 -1.00 12.55 -3.97
C ASP A 152 -1.28 12.23 -5.43
N LEU A 153 -2.36 11.50 -5.72
CA LEU A 153 -2.72 11.13 -7.08
C LEU A 153 -3.08 12.34 -7.93
N GLN A 154 -3.81 13.31 -7.38
CA GLN A 154 -4.14 14.58 -8.07
C GLN A 154 -2.89 15.43 -8.31
N ARG A 155 -1.97 15.46 -7.35
CA ARG A 155 -0.68 16.15 -7.50
C ARG A 155 0.16 15.55 -8.62
N TYR A 156 0.20 14.21 -8.76
CA TYR A 156 0.91 13.55 -9.85
C TYR A 156 0.23 13.78 -11.20
N LEU A 157 -1.10 13.76 -11.28
CA LEU A 157 -1.86 14.11 -12.50
C LEU A 157 -1.52 15.52 -12.98
N GLY A 158 -1.50 16.49 -12.07
CA GLY A 158 -1.20 17.88 -12.41
C GLY A 158 0.24 18.08 -12.87
N LYS A 159 1.19 17.33 -12.30
CA LYS A 159 2.62 17.49 -12.60
C LYS A 159 3.11 16.68 -13.80
N TYR A 160 2.49 15.51 -14.04
CA TYR A 160 2.91 14.55 -15.08
C TYR A 160 1.73 14.10 -15.96
N PRO A 161 0.99 15.03 -16.60
CA PRO A 161 -0.24 14.70 -17.33
C PRO A 161 -0.01 13.78 -18.53
N ASP A 162 1.18 13.80 -19.12
CA ASP A 162 1.54 12.95 -20.26
C ASP A 162 1.98 11.53 -19.84
N ASN A 163 2.38 11.35 -18.57
CA ASN A 163 2.93 10.09 -18.06
C ASN A 163 1.99 9.38 -17.11
N PHE A 164 1.06 10.06 -16.45
CA PHE A 164 0.14 9.48 -15.48
C PHE A 164 -1.32 9.64 -15.89
N LYS A 165 -2.05 8.52 -15.85
CA LYS A 165 -3.50 8.47 -16.04
C LYS A 165 -4.16 7.79 -14.85
N TYR A 166 -5.27 8.36 -14.39
CA TYR A 166 -6.01 7.86 -13.25
C TYR A 166 -7.50 7.72 -13.59
N THR A 167 -8.04 6.51 -13.47
CA THR A 167 -9.43 6.18 -13.71
C THR A 167 -10.07 5.66 -12.43
N LYS A 168 -11.19 6.25 -12.02
CA LYS A 168 -11.98 5.87 -10.85
C LYS A 168 -13.15 4.97 -11.27
N ALA A 169 -13.36 3.88 -10.55
CA ALA A 169 -14.51 2.98 -10.70
C ALA A 169 -15.29 2.95 -9.38
N ILE A 170 -16.38 3.74 -9.30
CA ILE A 170 -17.20 3.87 -8.10
C ILE A 170 -18.47 3.04 -8.26
N SER A 171 -18.65 2.02 -7.40
CA SER A 171 -19.69 1.02 -7.59
C SER A 171 -21.03 1.34 -6.93
N ARG A 172 -21.11 2.30 -6.02
CA ARG A 172 -22.32 2.60 -5.23
C ARG A 172 -22.80 4.07 -5.31
N GLU A 173 -22.29 4.84 -6.26
CA GLU A 173 -22.72 6.21 -6.52
C GLU A 173 -23.16 6.43 -7.98
N GLN A 174 -23.25 5.37 -8.76
CA GLN A 174 -23.79 5.45 -10.11
C GLN A 174 -25.30 5.67 -10.02
N GLN A 175 -25.78 6.76 -10.59
CA GLN A 175 -27.20 6.94 -10.87
C GLN A 175 -27.53 6.11 -12.12
N ASN A 176 -28.54 5.24 -12.02
CA ASN A 176 -29.11 4.52 -13.16
C ASN A 176 -29.84 5.51 -14.06
#